data_bee29b9dea350d2290358d4b9fd16c94
#
_entry.id   bee29b9dea350d2290358d4b9fd16c94
#
_cell.length_a   1.000
_cell.length_b   1.000
_cell.length_c   1.000
_cell.angle_alpha   90.00
_cell.angle_beta   90.00
_cell.angle_gamma   90.00
#
_symmetry.space_group_name_H-M   'P 1'
#
loop_
_entity.id
_entity.type
_entity.pdbx_description
1 polymer ?
#
loop_
_entity_poly.entity_id
_entity_poly.type
_entity_poly.pdbx_seq_one_letter_code
_entity_poly.pdbx_strand_id
1 'polypeptide(L)'
;RNIVYNGRESSVKLFTWDEDGNRISYEASHEPYLFVEGNGKYESIFGTKLIKKKFQNQYGRYKFIKDTGIKRVFENLQSHQQYLVDRYWQENEDEDFNKHPIKTMFIDIETYSPDDFPNIETGNHKVTVITVYDTLADHFTTWGLHDYKNHQDDVTYIKCDNERDLFKKYIQHLEQDFPDILSGWNSEFFDIPYIINRCHRILGDEWVARMSPTGNVTSRVIKGAFGRDQVKWTIEGISLLDYLDVYKKFSMGLRESYKLDAIGELELGEKKVEYGNMNLATLSDEDWQTFVDYNIQDVRLLKNLDVKLKYIDLIRMLAYSGLTSFEAAMGSLSVINGATAIRGRRRKQCIPTFIRNEDTGKNPGAYVGEPLKGFQKDIISFDANSLYPNVMISLNMSPETKVGKIEDKDDNEITIRHVNGKTFTMPIENFGKFVKDEEIGISRANVLFTQKRKGVMPEILDEYYNKRVEVKKILTKLKHEYADNPTPDLKVRIDQLDSKQLCIKIFINSIYGYFGNKHAPFGDDDIAASITLTGQAVIKTSNELLKQYITERVGIDDEKKLNDSVIYNDTDSSYISIKHIIDN
;
A
#
# COMPACT_ATOMS: atom_id res chain seq x y z
N ARG A 1 -15.75 7.34 1.03
CA ARG A 1 -16.17 6.25 0.16
C ARG A 1 -15.33 6.25 -1.12
N ASN A 2 -15.78 6.84 -2.20
CA ASN A 2 -15.06 6.89 -3.46
C ASN A 2 -15.04 8.28 -4.07
N ILE A 3 -14.09 8.53 -4.98
CA ILE A 3 -13.98 9.77 -5.74
C ILE A 3 -13.61 9.46 -7.19
N VAL A 4 -14.29 10.11 -8.12
CA VAL A 4 -14.07 9.99 -9.55
C VAL A 4 -13.78 11.37 -10.12
N TYR A 5 -12.78 11.50 -10.98
CA TYR A 5 -12.49 12.73 -11.70
C TYR A 5 -13.01 12.65 -13.14
N ASN A 6 -13.95 13.54 -13.48
CA ASN A 6 -14.44 13.71 -14.84
C ASN A 6 -13.55 14.71 -15.59
N GLY A 7 -12.68 14.19 -16.43
CA GLY A 7 -11.73 15.02 -17.18
C GLY A 7 -12.36 15.89 -18.28
N ARG A 8 -13.58 15.59 -18.73
CA ARG A 8 -14.30 16.41 -19.74
C ARG A 8 -14.93 17.64 -19.12
N GLU A 9 -15.46 17.50 -17.92
CA GLU A 9 -16.21 18.55 -17.21
C GLU A 9 -15.39 19.27 -16.14
N SER A 10 -14.15 18.84 -15.92
CA SER A 10 -13.30 19.36 -14.85
C SER A 10 -14.01 19.33 -13.49
N SER A 11 -14.63 18.23 -13.21
CA SER A 11 -15.37 17.98 -11.98
C SER A 11 -14.89 16.71 -11.28
N VAL A 12 -15.21 16.60 -10.02
CA VAL A 12 -15.08 15.39 -9.24
C VAL A 12 -16.46 14.97 -8.75
N LYS A 13 -16.78 13.69 -8.85
CA LYS A 13 -17.95 13.09 -8.21
C LYS A 13 -17.48 12.36 -6.96
N LEU A 14 -17.99 12.77 -5.82
CA LEU A 14 -17.69 12.16 -4.53
C LEU A 14 -18.84 11.27 -4.11
N PHE A 15 -18.50 10.11 -3.60
CA PHE A 15 -19.41 9.20 -2.92
C PHE A 15 -19.07 9.27 -1.43
N THR A 16 -20.03 9.66 -0.59
CA THR A 16 -19.80 9.95 0.83
C THR A 16 -21.04 9.63 1.66
N TRP A 17 -21.09 10.09 2.89
CA TRP A 17 -22.26 10.07 3.76
C TRP A 17 -22.73 11.50 4.02
N ASP A 18 -24.04 11.69 4.22
CA ASP A 18 -24.57 12.93 4.78
C ASP A 18 -24.45 12.95 6.31
N GLU A 19 -24.96 14.01 6.94
CA GLU A 19 -24.95 14.18 8.38
C GLU A 19 -25.80 13.12 9.12
N ASP A 20 -26.81 12.57 8.43
CA ASP A 20 -27.70 11.53 8.96
C ASP A 20 -27.15 10.11 8.74
N GLY A 21 -25.97 9.97 8.09
CA GLY A 21 -25.34 8.69 7.80
C GLY A 21 -25.86 7.98 6.55
N ASN A 22 -26.65 8.66 5.69
CA ASN A 22 -27.09 8.08 4.43
C ASN A 22 -25.97 8.15 3.38
N ARG A 23 -25.92 7.15 2.50
CA ARG A 23 -24.97 7.07 1.39
C ARG A 23 -25.41 7.99 0.25
N ILE A 24 -24.63 9.03 0.00
CA ILE A 24 -24.93 10.06 -1.02
C ILE A 24 -23.79 10.23 -2.02
N SER A 25 -24.06 10.90 -3.12
CA SER A 25 -23.02 11.41 -4.02
C SER A 25 -23.32 12.85 -4.41
N TYR A 26 -22.26 13.63 -4.63
CA TYR A 26 -22.36 15.00 -5.16
C TYR A 26 -21.21 15.31 -6.10
N GLU A 27 -21.39 16.31 -6.94
CA GLU A 27 -20.37 16.79 -7.86
C GLU A 27 -19.80 18.14 -7.40
N ALA A 28 -18.50 18.32 -7.62
CA ALA A 28 -17.80 19.55 -7.34
C ALA A 28 -16.84 19.91 -8.48
N SER A 29 -16.75 21.19 -8.83
CA SER A 29 -15.79 21.64 -9.84
C SER A 29 -14.36 21.51 -9.33
N HIS A 30 -13.45 21.02 -10.17
CA HIS A 30 -12.02 20.93 -9.88
C HIS A 30 -11.18 21.08 -11.14
N GLU A 31 -10.57 22.25 -11.31
CA GLU A 31 -9.57 22.49 -12.35
C GLU A 31 -8.20 21.99 -11.87
N PRO A 32 -7.60 20.98 -12.52
CA PRO A 32 -6.26 20.52 -12.17
C PRO A 32 -5.24 21.65 -12.30
N TYR A 33 -4.26 21.67 -11.43
CA TYR A 33 -3.23 22.69 -11.45
C TYR A 33 -1.85 22.11 -11.11
N LEU A 34 -0.82 22.91 -11.32
CA LEU A 34 0.51 22.74 -10.78
C LEU A 34 1.14 24.13 -10.53
N PHE A 35 2.31 24.13 -9.90
CA PHE A 35 3.07 25.36 -9.75
C PHE A 35 4.39 25.22 -10.51
N VAL A 36 4.88 26.34 -11.01
CA VAL A 36 6.17 26.51 -11.66
C VAL A 36 6.94 27.66 -11.02
N GLU A 37 8.26 27.64 -11.11
CA GLU A 37 9.09 28.73 -10.61
C GLU A 37 8.78 30.04 -11.33
N GLY A 38 8.77 31.14 -10.59
CA GLY A 38 8.48 32.50 -11.11
C GLY A 38 8.08 33.46 -9.97
N ASN A 39 7.93 34.75 -10.30
CA ASN A 39 7.59 35.80 -9.33
C ASN A 39 6.11 35.78 -8.91
N GLY A 40 5.66 34.68 -8.32
CA GLY A 40 4.30 34.53 -7.81
C GLY A 40 4.23 34.66 -6.27
N LYS A 41 3.00 34.51 -5.75
CA LYS A 41 2.72 34.62 -4.31
C LYS A 41 2.94 33.34 -3.50
N TYR A 42 3.15 32.22 -4.19
CA TYR A 42 3.36 30.93 -3.54
C TYR A 42 4.85 30.67 -3.32
N GLU A 43 5.17 29.78 -2.42
CA GLU A 43 6.53 29.42 -2.08
C GLU A 43 6.72 27.91 -2.07
N SER A 44 7.84 27.47 -2.59
CA SER A 44 8.25 26.07 -2.51
C SER A 44 8.89 25.77 -1.16
N ILE A 45 8.99 24.48 -0.83
CA ILE A 45 9.74 24.00 0.34
C ILE A 45 11.23 24.41 0.32
N PHE A 46 11.77 24.81 -0.83
CA PHE A 46 13.12 25.33 -1.00
C PHE A 46 13.21 26.86 -0.88
N GLY A 47 12.09 27.55 -0.59
CA GLY A 47 12.04 29.02 -0.53
C GLY A 47 11.92 29.71 -1.90
N THR A 48 11.76 28.95 -2.99
CA THR A 48 11.61 29.53 -4.35
C THR A 48 10.20 30.05 -4.54
N LYS A 49 10.04 31.24 -5.13
CA LYS A 49 8.73 31.81 -5.49
C LYS A 49 8.10 31.06 -6.66
N LEU A 50 6.78 30.85 -6.59
CA LEU A 50 6.04 30.01 -7.52
C LEU A 50 4.78 30.71 -8.04
N ILE A 51 4.44 30.38 -9.30
CA ILE A 51 3.21 30.76 -9.98
C ILE A 51 2.31 29.55 -10.15
N LYS A 52 1.03 29.66 -9.75
CA LYS A 52 0.01 28.64 -9.96
C LYS A 52 -0.48 28.67 -11.40
N LYS A 53 -0.43 27.52 -12.08
CA LYS A 53 -1.02 27.31 -13.41
C LYS A 53 -2.17 26.33 -13.33
N LYS A 54 -3.35 26.75 -13.76
CA LYS A 54 -4.55 25.92 -13.86
C LYS A 54 -4.70 25.38 -15.28
N PHE A 55 -5.34 24.24 -15.39
CA PHE A 55 -5.59 23.56 -16.66
C PHE A 55 -7.05 23.13 -16.73
N GLN A 56 -7.61 23.13 -17.94
CA GLN A 56 -8.97 22.67 -18.16
C GLN A 56 -9.17 21.22 -17.75
N ASN A 57 -8.15 20.36 -17.92
CA ASN A 57 -8.21 18.95 -17.54
C ASN A 57 -6.79 18.38 -17.29
N GLN A 58 -6.73 17.14 -16.82
CA GLN A 58 -5.48 16.44 -16.54
C GLN A 58 -4.61 16.25 -17.78
N TYR A 59 -5.22 16.05 -18.96
CA TYR A 59 -4.48 15.93 -20.23
C TYR A 59 -3.77 17.23 -20.60
N GLY A 60 -4.43 18.37 -20.47
CA GLY A 60 -3.82 19.70 -20.70
C GLY A 60 -2.63 19.94 -19.77
N ARG A 61 -2.72 19.53 -18.50
CA ARG A 61 -1.60 19.58 -17.55
C ARG A 61 -0.43 18.68 -17.97
N TYR A 62 -0.71 17.45 -18.37
CA TYR A 62 0.31 16.51 -18.88
C TYR A 62 0.99 17.07 -20.14
N LYS A 63 0.19 17.56 -21.10
CA LYS A 63 0.71 18.16 -22.33
C LYS A 63 1.63 19.36 -22.05
N PHE A 64 1.24 20.24 -21.12
CA PHE A 64 2.08 21.37 -20.72
C PHE A 64 3.47 20.92 -20.22
N ILE A 65 3.54 19.92 -19.33
CA ILE A 65 4.80 19.36 -18.82
C ILE A 65 5.65 18.82 -19.97
N LYS A 66 5.02 18.04 -20.87
CA LYS A 66 5.69 17.41 -22.00
C LYS A 66 6.24 18.46 -23.00
N ASP A 67 5.41 19.42 -23.37
CA ASP A 67 5.77 20.43 -24.40
C ASP A 67 6.82 21.42 -23.91
N THR A 68 6.82 21.72 -22.61
CA THR A 68 7.81 22.65 -22.01
C THR A 68 9.11 21.97 -21.61
N GLY A 69 9.17 20.65 -21.50
CA GLY A 69 10.34 19.91 -21.04
C GLY A 69 10.78 20.25 -19.61
N ILE A 70 9.88 20.81 -18.79
CA ILE A 70 10.17 21.16 -17.39
C ILE A 70 10.47 19.91 -16.59
N LYS A 71 11.63 19.86 -15.93
CA LYS A 71 12.06 18.74 -15.10
C LYS A 71 11.59 18.83 -13.64
N ARG A 72 11.16 19.99 -13.17
CA ARG A 72 10.65 20.22 -11.82
C ARG A 72 9.39 21.09 -11.85
N VAL A 73 8.30 20.53 -11.38
CA VAL A 73 7.03 21.22 -11.10
C VAL A 73 6.66 20.99 -9.65
N PHE A 74 5.59 21.60 -9.17
CA PHE A 74 5.19 21.45 -7.77
C PHE A 74 3.71 21.07 -7.71
N GLU A 75 3.33 20.22 -6.73
CA GLU A 75 1.95 19.78 -6.46
C GLU A 75 1.29 19.05 -7.66
N ASN A 76 2.07 18.29 -8.43
CA ASN A 76 1.57 17.52 -9.57
C ASN A 76 0.97 16.18 -9.12
N LEU A 77 -0.10 16.26 -8.34
CA LEU A 77 -0.87 15.09 -7.88
C LEU A 77 -1.89 14.65 -8.92
N GLN A 78 -2.41 13.42 -8.80
CA GLN A 78 -3.61 13.02 -9.55
C GLN A 78 -4.77 13.95 -9.23
N SER A 79 -5.62 14.28 -10.20
CA SER A 79 -6.65 15.33 -10.03
C SER A 79 -7.62 15.05 -8.89
N HIS A 80 -8.06 13.80 -8.72
CA HIS A 80 -8.91 13.41 -7.58
C HIS A 80 -8.19 13.54 -6.24
N GLN A 81 -6.92 13.13 -6.17
CA GLN A 81 -6.10 13.28 -4.96
C GLN A 81 -5.81 14.74 -4.65
N GLN A 82 -5.55 15.55 -5.67
CA GLN A 82 -5.34 16.99 -5.52
C GLN A 82 -6.58 17.67 -4.91
N TYR A 83 -7.77 17.30 -5.37
CA TYR A 83 -9.03 17.77 -4.79
C TYR A 83 -9.17 17.36 -3.30
N LEU A 84 -8.92 16.10 -2.99
CA LEU A 84 -9.00 15.60 -1.61
C LEU A 84 -8.02 16.33 -0.70
N VAL A 85 -6.77 16.51 -1.12
CA VAL A 85 -5.77 17.25 -0.35
C VAL A 85 -6.21 18.71 -0.15
N ASP A 86 -6.70 19.39 -1.20
CA ASP A 86 -7.12 20.78 -1.09
C ASP A 86 -8.30 20.96 -0.13
N ARG A 87 -9.21 19.99 -0.06
CA ARG A 87 -10.44 20.04 0.74
C ARG A 87 -10.27 19.58 2.17
N TYR A 88 -9.47 18.52 2.39
CA TYR A 88 -9.47 17.75 3.64
C TYR A 88 -8.12 17.71 4.38
N TRP A 89 -7.11 18.49 3.98
CA TRP A 89 -5.79 18.49 4.62
C TRP A 89 -5.78 18.90 6.10
N GLN A 90 -6.85 19.55 6.58
CA GLN A 90 -7.00 19.98 7.98
C GLN A 90 -7.74 18.96 8.85
N GLU A 91 -8.34 17.94 8.24
CA GLU A 91 -9.14 16.98 8.98
C GLU A 91 -8.26 16.11 9.88
N ASN A 92 -8.84 15.68 11.00
CA ASN A 92 -8.14 14.89 11.99
C ASN A 92 -8.06 13.43 11.51
N GLU A 93 -6.87 12.83 11.65
CA GLU A 93 -6.63 11.44 11.31
C GLU A 93 -7.20 10.44 12.35
N ASP A 94 -7.80 10.92 13.43
CA ASP A 94 -8.38 10.10 14.49
C ASP A 94 -9.90 9.86 14.33
N GLU A 95 -10.38 9.91 13.08
CA GLU A 95 -11.78 9.64 12.78
C GLU A 95 -12.16 8.19 13.14
N ASP A 96 -13.33 8.05 13.77
CA ASP A 96 -13.92 6.75 14.07
C ASP A 96 -14.54 6.14 12.81
N PHE A 97 -13.79 5.27 12.14
CA PHE A 97 -14.24 4.59 10.93
C PHE A 97 -15.51 3.75 11.10
N ASN A 98 -15.93 3.42 12.33
CA ASN A 98 -17.17 2.68 12.56
C ASN A 98 -18.41 3.54 12.35
N LYS A 99 -18.30 4.87 12.50
CA LYS A 99 -19.43 5.78 12.24
C LYS A 99 -19.81 5.84 10.77
N HIS A 100 -18.87 5.52 9.89
CA HIS A 100 -19.02 5.64 8.44
C HIS A 100 -18.52 4.36 7.76
N PRO A 101 -19.21 3.22 7.92
CA PRO A 101 -18.78 1.96 7.37
C PRO A 101 -18.78 2.01 5.84
N ILE A 102 -17.78 1.39 5.21
CA ILE A 102 -17.75 1.18 3.75
C ILE A 102 -18.44 -0.13 3.40
N LYS A 103 -19.08 -0.15 2.23
CA LYS A 103 -19.71 -1.35 1.68
C LYS A 103 -18.71 -2.10 0.82
N THR A 104 -18.28 -3.26 1.27
CA THR A 104 -17.52 -4.21 0.46
C THR A 104 -18.45 -5.31 -0.01
N MET A 105 -18.42 -5.63 -1.30
CA MET A 105 -19.02 -6.85 -1.83
C MET A 105 -17.91 -7.83 -2.21
N PHE A 106 -17.92 -9.03 -1.61
CA PHE A 106 -17.11 -10.15 -2.07
C PHE A 106 -17.89 -10.94 -3.10
N ILE A 107 -17.25 -11.31 -4.21
CA ILE A 107 -17.89 -11.97 -5.34
C ILE A 107 -17.09 -13.18 -5.81
N ASP A 108 -17.81 -14.19 -6.26
CA ASP A 108 -17.29 -15.34 -7.01
C ASP A 108 -18.30 -15.81 -8.03
N ILE A 109 -17.84 -16.33 -9.18
CA ILE A 109 -18.70 -16.84 -10.25
C ILE A 109 -18.32 -18.24 -10.67
N GLU A 110 -19.32 -19.00 -11.14
CA GLU A 110 -19.10 -20.28 -11.78
C GLU A 110 -19.56 -20.29 -13.23
N THR A 111 -18.73 -20.88 -14.08
CA THR A 111 -19.00 -21.02 -15.52
C THR A 111 -19.18 -22.46 -15.90
N TYR A 112 -20.09 -22.73 -16.82
CA TYR A 112 -20.25 -24.06 -17.41
C TYR A 112 -19.26 -24.29 -18.53
N SER A 113 -18.20 -25.02 -18.26
CA SER A 113 -17.05 -25.22 -19.18
C SER A 113 -16.69 -26.69 -19.24
N PRO A 114 -17.45 -27.52 -20.02
CA PRO A 114 -17.24 -28.97 -20.04
C PRO A 114 -15.95 -29.41 -20.77
N ASP A 115 -15.58 -28.72 -21.84
CA ASP A 115 -14.56 -29.18 -22.79
C ASP A 115 -13.25 -28.36 -22.75
N ASP A 116 -13.32 -27.07 -22.39
CA ASP A 116 -12.17 -26.16 -22.43
C ASP A 116 -12.21 -25.12 -21.31
N PHE A 117 -11.11 -24.41 -21.12
CA PHE A 117 -11.05 -23.35 -20.12
C PHE A 117 -11.82 -22.10 -20.58
N PRO A 118 -12.54 -21.39 -19.69
CA PRO A 118 -13.27 -20.19 -20.05
C PRO A 118 -12.33 -19.12 -20.64
N ASN A 119 -12.64 -18.64 -21.83
CA ASN A 119 -11.90 -17.55 -22.44
C ASN A 119 -12.45 -16.20 -21.93
N ILE A 120 -11.63 -15.48 -21.18
CA ILE A 120 -11.99 -14.25 -20.50
C ILE A 120 -12.36 -13.15 -21.51
N GLU A 121 -11.61 -13.02 -22.62
CA GLU A 121 -11.81 -11.94 -23.60
C GLU A 121 -13.12 -12.13 -24.37
N THR A 122 -13.48 -13.35 -24.68
CA THR A 122 -14.68 -13.64 -25.47
C THR A 122 -15.92 -13.95 -24.65
N GLY A 123 -15.76 -14.29 -23.35
CA GLY A 123 -16.84 -14.73 -22.49
C GLY A 123 -17.61 -15.87 -23.15
N ASN A 124 -16.93 -16.96 -23.60
CA ASN A 124 -17.50 -18.01 -24.44
C ASN A 124 -18.50 -18.92 -23.72
N HIS A 125 -18.30 -19.18 -22.43
CA HIS A 125 -19.13 -20.09 -21.63
C HIS A 125 -20.20 -19.35 -20.82
N LYS A 126 -21.28 -20.06 -20.49
CA LYS A 126 -22.34 -19.50 -19.63
C LYS A 126 -21.84 -19.29 -18.22
N VAL A 127 -22.21 -18.17 -17.61
CA VAL A 127 -22.20 -18.02 -16.16
C VAL A 127 -23.45 -18.69 -15.59
N THR A 128 -23.26 -19.62 -14.68
CA THR A 128 -24.35 -20.44 -14.14
C THR A 128 -24.72 -20.08 -12.72
N VAL A 129 -23.76 -19.58 -11.94
CA VAL A 129 -23.93 -19.08 -10.58
C VAL A 129 -23.14 -17.81 -10.39
N ILE A 130 -23.70 -16.83 -9.69
CA ILE A 130 -23.01 -15.67 -9.13
C ILE A 130 -23.37 -15.62 -7.64
N THR A 131 -22.38 -15.55 -6.78
CA THR A 131 -22.60 -15.29 -5.35
C THR A 131 -21.91 -14.00 -4.95
N VAL A 132 -22.60 -13.15 -4.18
CA VAL A 132 -22.02 -11.99 -3.51
C VAL A 132 -22.30 -12.04 -2.01
N TYR A 133 -21.36 -11.52 -1.22
CA TYR A 133 -21.55 -11.21 0.19
C TYR A 133 -21.44 -9.71 0.41
N ASP A 134 -22.45 -9.12 1.02
CA ASP A 134 -22.53 -7.69 1.35
C ASP A 134 -22.16 -7.46 2.81
N THR A 135 -21.10 -6.72 3.06
CA THR A 135 -20.59 -6.48 4.43
C THR A 135 -21.49 -5.58 5.28
N LEU A 136 -22.32 -4.71 4.68
CA LEU A 136 -23.27 -3.88 5.42
C LEU A 136 -24.56 -4.63 5.78
N ALA A 137 -25.00 -5.48 4.87
CA ALA A 137 -26.17 -6.34 5.11
C ALA A 137 -25.82 -7.59 5.94
N ASP A 138 -24.53 -7.94 6.05
CA ASP A 138 -24.02 -9.21 6.61
C ASP A 138 -24.75 -10.42 6.00
N HIS A 139 -24.87 -10.43 4.68
CA HIS A 139 -25.73 -11.37 3.99
C HIS A 139 -25.16 -11.79 2.62
N PHE A 140 -25.42 -13.08 2.26
CA PHE A 140 -25.07 -13.63 0.96
C PHE A 140 -26.28 -13.60 0.03
N THR A 141 -26.07 -13.23 -1.22
CA THR A 141 -27.08 -13.40 -2.28
C THR A 141 -26.47 -14.19 -3.42
N THR A 142 -27.15 -15.25 -3.81
CA THR A 142 -26.72 -16.17 -4.87
C THR A 142 -27.78 -16.24 -5.97
N TRP A 143 -27.38 -16.03 -7.19
CA TRP A 143 -28.20 -16.22 -8.41
C TRP A 143 -27.74 -17.48 -9.12
N GLY A 144 -28.66 -18.38 -9.43
CA GLY A 144 -28.35 -19.63 -10.13
C GLY A 144 -29.44 -20.08 -11.08
N LEU A 145 -29.10 -20.98 -12.02
CA LEU A 145 -29.97 -21.36 -13.13
C LEU A 145 -30.96 -22.51 -12.81
N HIS A 146 -30.71 -23.28 -11.75
CA HIS A 146 -31.56 -24.42 -11.41
C HIS A 146 -32.10 -24.31 -9.98
N ASP A 147 -32.93 -25.24 -9.56
CA ASP A 147 -33.48 -25.28 -8.19
C ASP A 147 -32.37 -25.61 -7.19
N TYR A 148 -32.35 -24.87 -6.11
CA TYR A 148 -31.47 -25.09 -4.97
C TYR A 148 -32.27 -25.05 -3.67
N LYS A 149 -32.07 -26.04 -2.82
CA LYS A 149 -32.68 -26.06 -1.51
C LYS A 149 -31.79 -25.31 -0.53
N ASN A 150 -32.12 -24.05 -0.29
CA ASN A 150 -31.36 -23.25 0.67
C ASN A 150 -31.51 -23.85 2.09
N HIS A 151 -30.39 -24.08 2.75
CA HIS A 151 -30.26 -24.59 4.10
C HIS A 151 -29.41 -23.68 5.01
N GLN A 152 -29.07 -22.49 4.53
CA GLN A 152 -28.23 -21.51 5.22
C GLN A 152 -29.06 -20.24 5.47
N ASP A 153 -29.17 -19.82 6.73
CA ASP A 153 -30.05 -18.71 7.14
C ASP A 153 -29.51 -17.34 6.66
N ASP A 154 -28.18 -17.23 6.45
CA ASP A 154 -27.50 -16.02 5.98
C ASP A 154 -27.38 -15.93 4.45
N VAL A 155 -28.06 -16.81 3.71
CA VAL A 155 -28.03 -16.86 2.25
C VAL A 155 -29.43 -16.65 1.67
N THR A 156 -29.57 -15.81 0.67
CA THR A 156 -30.74 -15.72 -0.21
C THR A 156 -30.39 -16.31 -1.57
N TYR A 157 -31.05 -17.40 -1.94
CA TYR A 157 -30.92 -17.96 -3.29
C TYR A 157 -32.03 -17.46 -4.20
N ILE A 158 -31.65 -16.99 -5.37
CA ILE A 158 -32.55 -16.46 -6.40
C ILE A 158 -32.42 -17.33 -7.66
N LYS A 159 -33.41 -18.16 -7.91
CA LYS A 159 -33.50 -18.92 -9.16
C LYS A 159 -33.76 -17.98 -10.34
N CYS A 160 -32.99 -18.17 -11.41
CA CYS A 160 -33.08 -17.42 -12.65
C CYS A 160 -33.57 -18.33 -13.79
N ASP A 161 -34.43 -17.81 -14.67
CA ASP A 161 -34.98 -18.58 -15.77
C ASP A 161 -33.92 -18.96 -16.83
N ASN A 162 -32.92 -18.10 -16.98
CA ASN A 162 -31.80 -18.29 -17.89
C ASN A 162 -30.67 -17.31 -17.53
N GLU A 163 -29.52 -17.41 -18.18
CA GLU A 163 -28.36 -16.57 -17.95
C GLU A 163 -28.64 -15.06 -18.15
N ARG A 164 -29.50 -14.68 -19.13
CA ARG A 164 -29.88 -13.28 -19.32
C ARG A 164 -30.65 -12.73 -18.11
N ASP A 165 -31.53 -13.53 -17.54
CA ASP A 165 -32.26 -13.20 -16.31
C ASP A 165 -31.33 -13.10 -15.11
N LEU A 166 -30.35 -14.01 -15.00
CA LEU A 166 -29.33 -14.01 -13.96
C LEU A 166 -28.54 -12.70 -13.98
N PHE A 167 -27.98 -12.30 -15.11
CA PHE A 167 -27.26 -11.02 -15.22
C PHE A 167 -28.14 -9.81 -14.94
N LYS A 168 -29.38 -9.81 -15.40
CA LYS A 168 -30.31 -8.70 -15.14
C LYS A 168 -30.60 -8.53 -13.65
N LYS A 169 -30.88 -9.63 -12.95
CA LYS A 169 -31.17 -9.62 -11.52
C LYS A 169 -29.92 -9.22 -10.71
N TYR A 170 -28.75 -9.72 -11.07
CA TYR A 170 -27.48 -9.34 -10.46
C TYR A 170 -27.21 -7.84 -10.61
N ILE A 171 -27.32 -7.29 -11.81
CA ILE A 171 -27.10 -5.87 -12.07
C ILE A 171 -28.15 -5.00 -11.36
N GLN A 172 -29.41 -5.40 -11.35
CA GLN A 172 -30.46 -4.71 -10.60
C GLN A 172 -30.20 -4.72 -9.09
N HIS A 173 -29.59 -5.78 -8.56
CA HIS A 173 -29.15 -5.80 -7.18
C HIS A 173 -28.02 -4.81 -6.90
N LEU A 174 -27.02 -4.69 -7.78
CA LEU A 174 -25.98 -3.68 -7.68
C LEU A 174 -26.55 -2.25 -7.70
N GLU A 175 -27.53 -1.98 -8.55
CA GLU A 175 -28.15 -0.65 -8.70
C GLU A 175 -28.92 -0.19 -7.47
N GLN A 176 -29.38 -1.10 -6.61
CA GLN A 176 -30.10 -0.75 -5.38
C GLN A 176 -29.18 0.00 -4.41
N ASP A 177 -27.93 -0.45 -4.25
CA ASP A 177 -26.91 0.22 -3.46
C ASP A 177 -25.53 -0.27 -3.87
N PHE A 178 -24.88 0.47 -4.77
CA PHE A 178 -23.55 0.11 -5.28
C PHE A 178 -22.51 -0.03 -4.15
N PRO A 179 -21.66 -1.05 -4.21
CA PRO A 179 -20.56 -1.19 -3.25
C PRO A 179 -19.52 -0.08 -3.40
N ASP A 180 -18.78 0.20 -2.33
CA ASP A 180 -17.61 1.04 -2.40
C ASP A 180 -16.40 0.25 -2.91
N ILE A 181 -16.35 -1.03 -2.55
CA ILE A 181 -15.31 -1.98 -2.97
C ILE A 181 -15.99 -3.25 -3.48
N LEU A 182 -15.57 -3.71 -4.66
CA LEU A 182 -15.87 -5.03 -5.19
C LEU A 182 -14.59 -5.86 -5.17
N SER A 183 -14.63 -7.04 -4.51
CA SER A 183 -13.46 -7.85 -4.25
C SER A 183 -13.76 -9.33 -4.47
N GLY A 184 -12.76 -10.11 -4.82
CA GLY A 184 -12.84 -11.57 -4.98
C GLY A 184 -11.44 -12.15 -5.02
N TRP A 185 -11.30 -13.46 -5.13
CA TRP A 185 -10.00 -14.12 -5.22
C TRP A 185 -9.55 -14.27 -6.67
N ASN A 186 -8.53 -13.54 -7.07
CA ASN A 186 -8.09 -13.42 -8.48
C ASN A 186 -9.15 -12.75 -9.39
N SER A 187 -10.05 -11.98 -8.80
CA SER A 187 -11.24 -11.43 -9.46
C SER A 187 -10.92 -10.34 -10.48
N GLU A 188 -9.80 -9.61 -10.32
CA GLU A 188 -9.36 -8.60 -11.30
C GLU A 188 -8.95 -9.24 -12.64
N PHE A 189 -8.52 -10.51 -12.60
CA PHE A 189 -8.05 -11.22 -13.80
C PHE A 189 -9.00 -12.31 -14.29
N PHE A 190 -10.06 -12.65 -13.55
CA PHE A 190 -11.03 -13.64 -13.98
C PHE A 190 -12.48 -13.15 -13.84
N ASP A 191 -13.03 -13.07 -12.64
CA ASP A 191 -14.46 -12.85 -12.41
C ASP A 191 -14.97 -11.55 -13.03
N ILE A 192 -14.32 -10.44 -12.72
CA ILE A 192 -14.74 -9.10 -13.18
C ILE A 192 -14.66 -8.96 -14.70
N PRO A 193 -13.53 -9.27 -15.35
CA PRO A 193 -13.46 -9.25 -16.82
C PRO A 193 -14.45 -10.21 -17.47
N TYR A 194 -14.64 -11.40 -16.89
CA TYR A 194 -15.56 -12.39 -17.44
C TYR A 194 -17.02 -11.92 -17.39
N ILE A 195 -17.46 -11.42 -16.22
CA ILE A 195 -18.78 -10.82 -16.04
C ILE A 195 -19.03 -9.71 -17.07
N ILE A 196 -18.09 -8.79 -17.22
CA ILE A 196 -18.24 -7.65 -18.13
C ILE A 196 -18.32 -8.11 -19.58
N ASN A 197 -17.37 -8.95 -20.03
CA ASN A 197 -17.32 -9.44 -21.41
C ASN A 197 -18.51 -10.34 -21.75
N ARG A 198 -18.92 -11.19 -20.80
CA ARG A 198 -20.10 -12.05 -20.97
C ARG A 198 -21.40 -11.24 -21.00
N CYS A 199 -21.55 -10.26 -20.11
CA CYS A 199 -22.68 -9.36 -20.10
C CYS A 199 -22.77 -8.57 -21.41
N HIS A 200 -21.66 -8.01 -21.89
CA HIS A 200 -21.59 -7.34 -23.19
C HIS A 200 -22.09 -8.26 -24.31
N ARG A 201 -21.61 -9.49 -24.35
CA ARG A 201 -21.96 -10.48 -25.38
C ARG A 201 -23.46 -10.82 -25.42
N ILE A 202 -24.10 -10.95 -24.25
CA ILE A 202 -25.48 -11.46 -24.16
C ILE A 202 -26.54 -10.37 -23.97
N LEU A 203 -26.18 -9.22 -23.38
CA LEU A 203 -27.10 -8.13 -23.06
C LEU A 203 -26.75 -6.81 -23.76
N GLY A 204 -25.47 -6.63 -24.14
CA GLY A 204 -24.99 -5.40 -24.80
C GLY A 204 -24.45 -4.35 -23.82
N ASP A 205 -23.89 -3.27 -24.40
CA ASP A 205 -23.20 -2.19 -23.69
C ASP A 205 -24.06 -1.46 -22.66
N GLU A 206 -25.36 -1.31 -22.95
CA GLU A 206 -26.29 -0.64 -22.03
C GLU A 206 -26.31 -1.32 -20.64
N TRP A 207 -26.32 -2.66 -20.62
CA TRP A 207 -26.32 -3.40 -19.37
C TRP A 207 -24.96 -3.38 -18.67
N VAL A 208 -23.87 -3.38 -19.45
CA VAL A 208 -22.52 -3.21 -18.88
C VAL A 208 -22.40 -1.84 -18.21
N ALA A 209 -22.89 -0.76 -18.84
CA ALA A 209 -22.86 0.58 -18.27
C ALA A 209 -23.59 0.66 -16.91
N ARG A 210 -24.68 -0.09 -16.74
CA ARG A 210 -25.46 -0.15 -15.50
C ARG A 210 -24.73 -0.80 -14.31
N MET A 211 -23.61 -1.48 -14.55
CA MET A 211 -22.76 -1.97 -13.45
C MET A 211 -22.04 -0.83 -12.71
N SER A 212 -22.00 0.36 -13.27
CA SER A 212 -21.32 1.53 -12.69
C SER A 212 -22.33 2.59 -12.22
N PRO A 213 -22.13 3.19 -11.02
CA PRO A 213 -22.97 4.29 -10.53
C PRO A 213 -22.85 5.58 -11.35
N THR A 214 -21.89 5.64 -12.28
CA THR A 214 -21.72 6.76 -13.25
C THR A 214 -22.07 6.35 -14.68
N GLY A 215 -22.41 5.09 -14.91
CA GLY A 215 -22.65 4.56 -16.25
C GLY A 215 -21.39 4.36 -17.08
N ASN A 216 -20.20 4.39 -16.48
CA ASN A 216 -18.93 4.30 -17.18
C ASN A 216 -18.13 3.06 -16.75
N VAL A 217 -17.98 2.10 -17.68
CA VAL A 217 -17.16 0.90 -17.53
C VAL A 217 -16.14 0.89 -18.66
N THR A 218 -14.86 0.89 -18.33
CA THR A 218 -13.77 1.01 -19.31
C THR A 218 -12.66 0.02 -19.06
N SER A 219 -11.85 -0.24 -20.06
CA SER A 219 -10.67 -1.06 -19.95
C SER A 219 -9.43 -0.36 -20.49
N ARG A 220 -8.27 -0.78 -20.02
CA ARG A 220 -6.97 -0.35 -20.55
C ARG A 220 -6.00 -1.53 -20.57
N VAL A 221 -5.14 -1.54 -21.58
CA VAL A 221 -4.03 -2.51 -21.63
C VAL A 221 -2.91 -2.02 -20.72
N ILE A 222 -2.45 -2.88 -19.83
CA ILE A 222 -1.29 -2.65 -18.96
C ILE A 222 -0.23 -3.72 -19.25
N LYS A 223 1.02 -3.42 -18.94
CA LYS A 223 2.09 -4.42 -18.96
C LYS A 223 2.07 -5.18 -17.63
N GLY A 224 1.70 -6.44 -17.69
CA GLY A 224 1.74 -7.35 -16.55
C GLY A 224 3.13 -7.94 -16.31
N ALA A 225 3.21 -8.93 -15.44
CA ALA A 225 4.43 -9.67 -15.16
C ALA A 225 5.02 -10.26 -16.47
N PHE A 226 6.35 -10.20 -16.57
CA PHE A 226 7.09 -10.65 -17.77
C PHE A 226 6.75 -9.91 -19.08
N GLY A 227 6.20 -8.67 -18.99
CA GLY A 227 5.92 -7.81 -20.14
C GLY A 227 4.73 -8.23 -21.01
N ARG A 228 3.92 -9.20 -20.57
CA ARG A 228 2.69 -9.59 -21.27
C ARG A 228 1.63 -8.51 -21.12
N ASP A 229 0.86 -8.29 -22.19
CA ASP A 229 -0.29 -7.40 -22.15
C ASP A 229 -1.40 -8.03 -21.30
N GLN A 230 -1.96 -7.22 -20.40
CA GLN A 230 -3.10 -7.58 -19.56
C GLN A 230 -4.16 -6.49 -19.66
N VAL A 231 -5.41 -6.86 -19.69
CA VAL A 231 -6.53 -5.92 -19.72
C VAL A 231 -6.99 -5.68 -18.28
N LYS A 232 -6.87 -4.43 -17.85
CA LYS A 232 -7.40 -3.98 -16.55
C LYS A 232 -8.68 -3.21 -16.76
N TRP A 233 -9.74 -3.66 -16.10
CA TRP A 233 -11.05 -3.02 -16.12
C TRP A 233 -11.18 -1.97 -15.01
N THR A 234 -12.05 -1.00 -15.25
CA THR A 234 -12.45 0.02 -14.28
C THR A 234 -13.96 0.14 -14.35
N ILE A 235 -14.64 -0.06 -13.23
CA ILE A 235 -16.05 0.24 -13.01
C ILE A 235 -16.08 1.56 -12.24
N GLU A 236 -16.34 2.66 -12.92
CA GLU A 236 -16.20 3.98 -12.34
C GLU A 236 -17.16 4.19 -11.16
N GLY A 237 -16.61 4.61 -10.01
CA GLY A 237 -17.35 4.77 -8.76
C GLY A 237 -17.31 3.56 -7.82
N ILE A 238 -16.74 2.43 -8.27
CA ILE A 238 -16.49 1.23 -7.45
C ILE A 238 -14.99 0.92 -7.51
N SER A 239 -14.37 0.74 -6.35
CA SER A 239 -12.97 0.32 -6.30
C SER A 239 -12.87 -1.20 -6.47
N LEU A 240 -12.12 -1.63 -7.47
CA LEU A 240 -11.84 -3.05 -7.70
C LEU A 240 -10.57 -3.43 -6.92
N LEU A 241 -10.72 -4.28 -5.91
CA LEU A 241 -9.61 -4.77 -5.09
C LEU A 241 -9.58 -6.30 -5.13
N ASP A 242 -8.62 -6.86 -5.84
CA ASP A 242 -8.39 -8.30 -5.84
C ASP A 242 -7.84 -8.74 -4.48
N TYR A 243 -8.60 -9.59 -3.76
CA TYR A 243 -8.20 -10.01 -2.42
C TYR A 243 -6.94 -10.88 -2.41
N LEU A 244 -6.64 -11.59 -3.49
CA LEU A 244 -5.37 -12.30 -3.67
C LEU A 244 -4.18 -11.34 -3.66
N ASP A 245 -4.28 -10.22 -4.37
CA ASP A 245 -3.22 -9.20 -4.41
C ASP A 245 -3.12 -8.44 -3.08
N VAL A 246 -4.25 -8.18 -2.44
CA VAL A 246 -4.33 -7.64 -1.08
C VAL A 246 -3.62 -8.58 -0.09
N TYR A 247 -3.93 -9.87 -0.15
CA TYR A 247 -3.30 -10.89 0.69
C TYR A 247 -1.79 -10.96 0.47
N LYS A 248 -1.34 -11.05 -0.79
CA LYS A 248 0.10 -11.08 -1.13
C LYS A 248 0.85 -9.86 -0.62
N LYS A 249 0.21 -8.69 -0.66
CA LYS A 249 0.82 -7.44 -0.21
C LYS A 249 1.03 -7.37 1.30
N PHE A 250 0.06 -7.83 2.08
CA PHE A 250 0.05 -7.62 3.54
C PHE A 250 0.42 -8.86 4.35
N SER A 251 0.35 -10.06 3.77
CA SER A 251 0.81 -11.28 4.43
C SER A 251 2.34 -11.30 4.55
N MET A 252 2.83 -11.79 5.68
CA MET A 252 4.27 -11.95 5.88
C MET A 252 4.76 -13.27 5.30
N GLY A 253 5.85 -13.21 4.53
CA GLY A 253 6.52 -14.37 3.96
C GLY A 253 5.84 -14.94 2.70
N LEU A 254 6.58 -15.78 2.00
CA LEU A 254 6.09 -16.51 0.83
C LEU A 254 5.23 -17.70 1.26
N ARG A 255 4.22 -18.02 0.46
CA ARG A 255 3.37 -19.19 0.63
C ARG A 255 3.72 -20.24 -0.43
N GLU A 256 3.57 -21.52 -0.09
CA GLU A 256 3.75 -22.62 -1.05
C GLU A 256 2.68 -22.58 -2.15
N SER A 257 1.47 -22.19 -1.79
CA SER A 257 0.35 -22.02 -2.70
C SER A 257 -0.47 -20.78 -2.33
N TYR A 258 -0.94 -20.06 -3.35
CA TYR A 258 -1.86 -18.94 -3.23
C TYR A 258 -3.27 -19.28 -3.74
N LYS A 259 -3.63 -20.57 -3.83
CA LYS A 259 -5.01 -20.97 -4.09
C LYS A 259 -5.87 -20.65 -2.87
N LEU A 260 -7.12 -20.24 -3.09
CA LEU A 260 -8.05 -19.86 -2.00
C LEU A 260 -8.18 -20.97 -0.95
N ASP A 261 -8.28 -22.21 -1.39
CA ASP A 261 -8.36 -23.38 -0.51
C ASP A 261 -7.14 -23.52 0.41
N ALA A 262 -5.93 -23.39 -0.16
CA ALA A 262 -4.69 -23.48 0.62
C ALA A 262 -4.53 -22.32 1.62
N ILE A 263 -4.97 -21.12 1.26
CA ILE A 263 -4.94 -19.96 2.15
C ILE A 263 -6.05 -20.04 3.20
N GLY A 264 -7.25 -20.54 2.83
CA GLY A 264 -8.35 -20.81 3.77
C GLY A 264 -7.92 -21.81 4.84
N GLU A 265 -7.28 -22.93 4.44
CA GLU A 265 -6.75 -23.92 5.39
C GLU A 265 -5.67 -23.31 6.29
N LEU A 266 -4.70 -22.59 5.71
CA LEU A 266 -3.60 -21.99 6.46
C LEU A 266 -4.08 -20.94 7.46
N GLU A 267 -4.95 -20.04 7.04
CA GLU A 267 -5.35 -18.90 7.86
C GLU A 267 -6.56 -19.20 8.77
N LEU A 268 -7.52 -19.99 8.30
CA LEU A 268 -8.78 -20.23 9.00
C LEU A 268 -8.90 -21.65 9.57
N GLY A 269 -8.15 -22.61 9.02
CA GLY A 269 -8.39 -24.04 9.24
C GLY A 269 -9.60 -24.56 8.47
N GLU A 270 -10.11 -23.77 7.51
CA GLU A 270 -11.29 -24.07 6.70
C GLU A 270 -10.88 -24.41 5.27
N LYS A 271 -11.63 -25.30 4.63
CA LYS A 271 -11.43 -25.74 3.25
C LYS A 271 -12.65 -25.46 2.39
N LYS A 272 -12.44 -25.54 1.08
CA LYS A 272 -13.53 -25.59 0.10
C LYS A 272 -14.38 -26.85 0.29
N VAL A 273 -15.58 -26.82 -0.28
CA VAL A 273 -16.45 -28.01 -0.32
C VAL A 273 -15.76 -29.12 -1.12
N GLU A 274 -15.64 -30.30 -0.56
CA GLU A 274 -15.10 -31.47 -1.26
C GLU A 274 -16.17 -32.11 -2.15
N TYR A 275 -15.89 -32.27 -3.42
CA TYR A 275 -16.78 -32.88 -4.42
C TYR A 275 -16.14 -34.07 -5.16
N GLY A 276 -15.12 -34.67 -4.57
CA GLY A 276 -14.44 -35.86 -5.09
C GLY A 276 -13.58 -35.54 -6.32
N ASN A 277 -13.57 -36.46 -7.28
CA ASN A 277 -12.75 -36.35 -8.52
C ASN A 277 -13.52 -35.78 -9.73
N MET A 278 -14.73 -35.24 -9.53
CA MET A 278 -15.52 -34.63 -10.60
C MET A 278 -14.87 -33.31 -11.04
N ASN A 279 -15.05 -32.94 -12.30
CA ASN A 279 -14.78 -31.57 -12.72
C ASN A 279 -16.03 -30.69 -12.41
N LEU A 280 -15.87 -29.38 -12.41
CA LEU A 280 -16.95 -28.44 -12.06
C LEU A 280 -18.16 -28.51 -13.01
N ALA A 281 -17.93 -28.79 -14.31
CA ALA A 281 -19.03 -28.96 -15.25
C ALA A 281 -19.85 -30.23 -14.96
N THR A 282 -19.19 -31.35 -14.67
CA THR A 282 -19.87 -32.58 -14.24
C THR A 282 -20.61 -32.38 -12.92
N LEU A 283 -20.01 -31.67 -11.96
CA LEU A 283 -20.67 -31.34 -10.69
C LEU A 283 -21.93 -30.50 -10.92
N SER A 284 -21.86 -29.51 -11.82
CA SER A 284 -23.02 -28.68 -12.21
C SER A 284 -24.18 -29.50 -12.80
N ASP A 285 -23.85 -30.54 -13.58
CA ASP A 285 -24.87 -31.39 -14.23
C ASP A 285 -25.44 -32.47 -13.30
N GLU A 286 -24.62 -33.06 -12.42
CA GLU A 286 -24.99 -34.22 -11.62
C GLU A 286 -25.44 -33.83 -10.19
N ASP A 287 -24.82 -32.77 -9.59
CA ASP A 287 -25.13 -32.32 -8.23
C ASP A 287 -25.11 -30.81 -8.11
N TRP A 288 -26.14 -30.16 -8.64
CA TRP A 288 -26.34 -28.71 -8.57
C TRP A 288 -26.35 -28.16 -7.13
N GLN A 289 -26.83 -28.94 -6.17
CA GLN A 289 -26.87 -28.55 -4.77
C GLN A 289 -25.44 -28.31 -4.25
N THR A 290 -24.56 -29.29 -4.39
CA THR A 290 -23.15 -29.19 -4.00
C THR A 290 -22.41 -28.13 -4.81
N PHE A 291 -22.74 -27.95 -6.09
CA PHE A 291 -22.14 -26.92 -6.95
C PHE A 291 -22.43 -25.49 -6.46
N VAL A 292 -23.65 -25.21 -6.04
CA VAL A 292 -24.04 -23.91 -5.46
C VAL A 292 -23.39 -23.73 -4.08
N ASP A 293 -23.39 -24.77 -3.23
CA ASP A 293 -22.73 -24.73 -1.93
C ASP A 293 -21.23 -24.46 -2.06
N TYR A 294 -20.58 -24.98 -3.09
CA TYR A 294 -19.17 -24.72 -3.40
C TYR A 294 -18.93 -23.23 -3.69
N ASN A 295 -19.72 -22.61 -4.57
CA ASN A 295 -19.59 -21.19 -4.90
C ASN A 295 -19.86 -20.29 -3.69
N ILE A 296 -20.88 -20.60 -2.86
CA ILE A 296 -21.18 -19.88 -1.62
C ILE A 296 -19.99 -19.99 -0.64
N GLN A 297 -19.40 -21.17 -0.52
CA GLN A 297 -18.27 -21.41 0.39
C GLN A 297 -17.02 -20.62 -0.05
N ASP A 298 -16.77 -20.45 -1.33
CA ASP A 298 -15.65 -19.64 -1.83
C ASP A 298 -15.80 -18.17 -1.39
N VAL A 299 -16.98 -17.59 -1.51
CA VAL A 299 -17.25 -16.24 -1.00
C VAL A 299 -17.21 -16.18 0.53
N ARG A 300 -17.66 -17.24 1.22
CA ARG A 300 -17.59 -17.33 2.68
C ARG A 300 -16.15 -17.38 3.21
N LEU A 301 -15.27 -18.07 2.52
CA LEU A 301 -13.83 -18.06 2.83
C LEU A 301 -13.25 -16.65 2.71
N LEU A 302 -13.61 -15.89 1.66
CA LEU A 302 -13.17 -14.50 1.50
C LEU A 302 -13.66 -13.62 2.65
N LYS A 303 -14.95 -13.71 3.00
CA LYS A 303 -15.51 -13.00 4.17
C LYS A 303 -14.69 -13.33 5.42
N ASN A 304 -14.52 -14.61 5.73
CA ASN A 304 -13.84 -15.06 6.95
C ASN A 304 -12.37 -14.66 6.98
N LEU A 305 -11.68 -14.67 5.83
CA LEU A 305 -10.32 -14.15 5.70
C LEU A 305 -10.26 -12.67 6.04
N ASP A 306 -11.16 -11.84 5.50
CA ASP A 306 -11.13 -10.40 5.79
C ASP A 306 -11.58 -10.08 7.22
N VAL A 307 -12.54 -10.83 7.78
CA VAL A 307 -12.93 -10.72 9.19
C VAL A 307 -11.73 -10.98 10.11
N LYS A 308 -10.88 -11.98 9.78
CA LYS A 308 -9.68 -12.30 10.56
C LYS A 308 -8.54 -11.33 10.31
N LEU A 309 -8.24 -11.03 9.06
CA LEU A 309 -7.01 -10.31 8.65
C LEU A 309 -7.19 -8.79 8.62
N LYS A 310 -8.41 -8.29 8.45
CA LYS A 310 -8.75 -6.85 8.42
C LYS A 310 -7.99 -6.07 7.34
N TYR A 311 -7.70 -6.70 6.21
CA TYR A 311 -6.89 -6.07 5.16
C TYR A 311 -7.63 -4.97 4.40
N ILE A 312 -8.96 -5.07 4.25
CA ILE A 312 -9.77 -3.98 3.66
C ILE A 312 -9.73 -2.75 4.57
N ASP A 313 -9.85 -2.93 5.89
CA ASP A 313 -9.71 -1.82 6.85
C ASP A 313 -8.30 -1.20 6.81
N LEU A 314 -7.27 -2.03 6.61
CA LEU A 314 -5.89 -1.57 6.47
C LEU A 314 -5.71 -0.69 5.22
N ILE A 315 -6.26 -1.10 4.07
CA ILE A 315 -6.25 -0.30 2.84
C ILE A 315 -6.99 1.02 3.06
N ARG A 316 -8.13 0.99 3.73
CA ARG A 316 -8.91 2.18 4.07
C ARG A 316 -8.09 3.18 4.90
N MET A 317 -7.37 2.72 5.92
CA MET A 317 -6.50 3.58 6.73
C MET A 317 -5.35 4.17 5.91
N LEU A 318 -4.73 3.39 5.03
CA LEU A 318 -3.69 3.87 4.12
C LEU A 318 -4.24 4.92 3.14
N ALA A 319 -5.41 4.67 2.56
CA ALA A 319 -6.08 5.61 1.66
C ALA A 319 -6.39 6.94 2.36
N TYR A 320 -6.84 6.88 3.61
CA TYR A 320 -7.10 8.06 4.43
C TYR A 320 -5.81 8.83 4.75
N SER A 321 -4.74 8.14 5.16
CA SER A 321 -3.45 8.77 5.47
C SER A 321 -2.83 9.52 4.27
N GLY A 322 -3.11 9.07 3.05
CA GLY A 322 -2.64 9.68 1.80
C GLY A 322 -3.69 10.51 1.07
N LEU A 323 -4.92 10.62 1.57
CA LEU A 323 -6.06 11.24 0.89
C LEU A 323 -6.14 10.76 -0.57
N THR A 324 -6.19 9.45 -0.76
CA THR A 324 -6.17 8.81 -2.09
C THR A 324 -7.27 7.75 -2.21
N SER A 325 -7.51 7.20 -3.41
CA SER A 325 -8.48 6.11 -3.59
C SER A 325 -7.99 4.79 -2.99
N PHE A 326 -8.91 3.86 -2.71
CA PHE A 326 -8.57 2.53 -2.17
C PHE A 326 -7.63 1.77 -3.10
N GLU A 327 -7.87 1.77 -4.41
CA GLU A 327 -6.99 1.14 -5.39
C GLU A 327 -5.58 1.76 -5.40
N ALA A 328 -5.50 3.10 -5.34
CA ALA A 328 -4.22 3.79 -5.32
C ALA A 328 -3.45 3.56 -4.00
N ALA A 329 -4.14 3.28 -2.89
CA ALA A 329 -3.54 2.93 -1.61
C ALA A 329 -2.88 1.53 -1.61
N MET A 330 -3.20 0.69 -2.60
CA MET A 330 -2.41 -0.51 -2.90
C MET A 330 -0.97 -0.17 -3.32
N GLY A 331 -0.68 1.05 -3.78
CA GLY A 331 0.66 1.55 -4.07
C GLY A 331 1.15 2.53 -3.01
N SER A 332 2.34 2.33 -2.44
CA SER A 332 2.91 3.24 -1.43
C SER A 332 3.16 4.66 -1.96
N LEU A 333 3.42 4.81 -3.26
CA LEU A 333 3.69 6.11 -3.89
C LEU A 333 2.54 7.10 -3.69
N SER A 334 1.31 6.70 -3.97
CA SER A 334 0.14 7.59 -3.87
C SER A 334 -0.10 8.02 -2.42
N VAL A 335 0.05 7.10 -1.47
CA VAL A 335 -0.10 7.38 -0.04
C VAL A 335 0.95 8.39 0.44
N ILE A 336 2.22 8.18 0.10
CA ILE A 336 3.31 9.07 0.52
C ILE A 336 3.21 10.44 -0.18
N ASN A 337 2.83 10.49 -1.45
CA ASN A 337 2.59 11.74 -2.17
C ASN A 337 1.50 12.58 -1.49
N GLY A 338 0.39 11.95 -1.11
CA GLY A 338 -0.66 12.63 -0.38
C GLY A 338 -0.21 13.12 0.99
N ALA A 339 0.47 12.27 1.77
CA ALA A 339 0.99 12.65 3.08
C ALA A 339 1.98 13.82 3.00
N THR A 340 2.86 13.83 1.99
CA THR A 340 3.79 14.96 1.77
C THR A 340 3.06 16.24 1.35
N ALA A 341 2.04 16.12 0.48
CA ALA A 341 1.23 17.27 0.07
C ALA A 341 0.43 17.86 1.25
N ILE A 342 -0.17 17.03 2.11
CA ILE A 342 -0.82 17.46 3.37
C ILE A 342 0.17 18.26 4.21
N ARG A 343 1.40 17.75 4.38
CA ARG A 343 2.44 18.44 5.14
C ARG A 343 2.82 19.79 4.50
N GLY A 344 2.94 19.84 3.17
CA GLY A 344 3.15 21.07 2.41
C GLY A 344 2.06 22.10 2.69
N ARG A 345 0.77 21.70 2.72
CA ARG A 345 -0.36 22.57 3.07
C ARG A 345 -0.24 23.12 4.49
N ARG A 346 0.09 22.28 5.48
CA ARG A 346 0.30 22.69 6.87
C ARG A 346 1.43 23.71 7.00
N ARG A 347 2.51 23.56 6.22
CA ARG A 347 3.65 24.49 6.16
C ARG A 347 3.41 25.72 5.26
N LYS A 348 2.30 25.77 4.52
CA LYS A 348 2.02 26.77 3.46
C LYS A 348 3.11 26.79 2.37
N GLN A 349 3.69 25.66 2.07
CA GLN A 349 4.75 25.44 1.09
C GLN A 349 4.33 24.40 0.07
N CYS A 350 4.74 24.57 -1.19
CA CYS A 350 4.48 23.63 -2.25
C CYS A 350 5.58 22.56 -2.32
N ILE A 351 5.17 21.29 -2.39
CA ILE A 351 6.09 20.16 -2.51
C ILE A 351 6.50 19.96 -3.97
N PRO A 352 7.79 19.83 -4.27
CA PRO A 352 8.26 19.61 -5.64
C PRO A 352 7.88 18.22 -6.14
N THR A 353 7.67 18.15 -7.45
CA THR A 353 7.59 16.92 -8.22
C THR A 353 8.72 16.91 -9.22
N PHE A 354 9.72 16.05 -9.01
CA PHE A 354 10.82 15.89 -9.97
C PHE A 354 10.36 14.98 -11.12
N ILE A 355 10.52 15.47 -12.35
CA ILE A 355 10.24 14.67 -13.55
C ILE A 355 11.56 14.00 -13.95
N ARG A 356 11.68 12.71 -13.65
CA ARG A 356 12.87 11.92 -13.96
C ARG A 356 12.72 11.26 -15.33
N ASN A 357 13.76 11.38 -16.16
CA ASN A 357 13.80 10.79 -17.50
C ASN A 357 14.78 9.61 -17.61
N GLU A 358 15.65 9.38 -16.61
CA GLU A 358 16.74 8.41 -16.68
C GLU A 358 16.74 7.50 -15.45
N ASP A 359 17.12 6.24 -15.67
CA ASP A 359 17.38 5.28 -14.62
C ASP A 359 18.81 5.53 -14.09
N THR A 360 18.95 5.95 -12.85
CA THR A 360 20.24 6.32 -12.25
C THR A 360 21.03 5.12 -11.72
N GLY A 361 20.54 3.89 -11.98
CA GLY A 361 21.21 2.66 -11.57
C GLY A 361 20.61 2.02 -10.31
N LYS A 362 21.21 0.93 -9.85
CA LYS A 362 20.77 0.19 -8.66
C LYS A 362 21.30 0.85 -7.39
N ASN A 363 20.42 1.24 -6.49
CA ASN A 363 20.80 1.63 -5.15
C ASN A 363 21.37 0.44 -4.37
N PRO A 364 22.38 0.67 -3.49
CA PRO A 364 22.89 -0.38 -2.61
C PRO A 364 21.75 -0.93 -1.73
N GLY A 365 21.67 -2.25 -1.62
CA GLY A 365 20.67 -2.93 -0.81
C GLY A 365 20.95 -2.92 0.69
N ALA A 366 20.13 -3.63 1.46
CA ALA A 366 20.37 -3.88 2.86
C ALA A 366 21.62 -4.77 3.08
N TYR A 367 22.17 -4.75 4.28
CA TYR A 367 23.22 -5.69 4.69
C TYR A 367 22.57 -7.01 5.13
N VAL A 368 22.97 -8.08 4.45
CA VAL A 368 22.65 -9.45 4.86
C VAL A 368 24.00 -10.15 5.04
N GLY A 369 24.28 -10.58 6.27
CA GLY A 369 25.51 -11.32 6.60
C GLY A 369 25.43 -12.75 6.08
N GLU A 370 26.57 -13.35 5.75
CA GLU A 370 26.61 -14.79 5.50
C GLU A 370 26.37 -15.56 6.80
N PRO A 371 25.44 -16.53 6.83
CA PRO A 371 25.17 -17.28 8.04
C PRO A 371 26.33 -18.21 8.41
N LEU A 372 26.65 -18.30 9.68
CA LEU A 372 27.61 -19.27 10.19
C LEU A 372 27.05 -20.69 9.98
N LYS A 373 27.75 -21.50 9.19
CA LYS A 373 27.30 -22.85 8.82
C LYS A 373 27.30 -23.80 10.01
N GLY A 374 26.29 -24.65 10.08
CA GLY A 374 26.15 -25.70 11.07
C GLY A 374 25.03 -25.46 12.08
N PHE A 375 24.86 -26.38 12.99
CA PHE A 375 23.83 -26.29 14.04
C PHE A 375 24.34 -25.37 15.17
N GLN A 376 23.59 -24.30 15.42
CA GLN A 376 23.88 -23.30 16.43
C GLN A 376 22.94 -23.46 17.62
N LYS A 377 23.48 -23.25 18.85
CA LYS A 377 22.74 -23.28 20.12
C LYS A 377 22.90 -21.97 20.87
N ASP A 378 22.05 -21.77 21.86
CA ASP A 378 22.13 -20.64 22.80
C ASP A 378 22.19 -19.31 22.05
N ILE A 379 21.14 -19.06 21.21
CA ILE A 379 21.04 -17.91 20.33
C ILE A 379 20.13 -16.86 20.96
N ILE A 380 20.57 -15.60 20.94
CA ILE A 380 19.74 -14.43 21.20
C ILE A 380 19.65 -13.59 19.92
N SER A 381 18.48 -12.98 19.71
CA SER A 381 18.24 -12.07 18.58
C SER A 381 18.09 -10.66 19.09
N PHE A 382 18.79 -9.72 18.45
CA PHE A 382 18.59 -8.29 18.61
C PHE A 382 17.99 -7.73 17.32
N ASP A 383 16.98 -6.88 17.47
CA ASP A 383 16.34 -6.18 16.37
C ASP A 383 16.42 -4.68 16.60
N ALA A 384 16.96 -3.94 15.63
CA ALA A 384 17.04 -2.49 15.68
C ALA A 384 15.67 -1.91 15.33
N ASN A 385 14.89 -1.56 16.34
CA ASN A 385 13.53 -1.06 16.19
C ASN A 385 13.43 0.08 15.16
N SER A 386 12.76 -0.18 14.03
CA SER A 386 12.54 0.78 12.94
C SER A 386 13.85 1.43 12.45
N LEU A 387 14.88 0.64 12.12
CA LEU A 387 16.23 1.11 11.77
C LEU A 387 16.20 2.23 10.74
N TYR A 388 15.63 2.01 9.56
CA TYR A 388 15.62 3.00 8.48
C TYR A 388 14.83 4.28 8.83
N PRO A 389 13.63 4.22 9.40
CA PRO A 389 12.94 5.42 9.90
C PRO A 389 13.80 6.23 10.88
N ASN A 390 14.44 5.57 11.85
CA ASN A 390 15.28 6.25 12.85
C ASN A 390 16.55 6.87 12.23
N VAL A 391 17.19 6.19 11.29
CA VAL A 391 18.32 6.74 10.51
C VAL A 391 17.90 8.01 9.77
N MET A 392 16.73 7.99 9.11
CA MET A 392 16.20 9.14 8.40
C MET A 392 15.88 10.33 9.33
N ILE A 393 15.28 10.05 10.48
CA ILE A 393 14.96 11.07 11.50
C ILE A 393 16.25 11.68 12.07
N SER A 394 17.20 10.84 12.46
CA SER A 394 18.45 11.26 13.12
C SER A 394 19.36 12.11 12.22
N LEU A 395 19.42 11.80 10.93
CA LEU A 395 20.20 12.56 9.95
C LEU A 395 19.37 13.59 9.19
N ASN A 396 18.08 13.73 9.54
CA ASN A 396 17.17 14.70 8.91
C ASN A 396 17.09 14.55 7.37
N MET A 397 17.01 13.30 6.89
CA MET A 397 17.07 12.96 5.47
C MET A 397 15.79 13.35 4.72
N SER A 398 15.83 14.41 3.94
CA SER A 398 14.76 14.86 3.04
C SER A 398 15.38 15.66 1.88
N PRO A 399 14.77 15.70 0.68
CA PRO A 399 15.38 16.43 -0.45
C PRO A 399 15.68 17.90 -0.18
N GLU A 400 14.86 18.58 0.61
CA GLU A 400 15.04 20.00 0.94
C GLU A 400 16.03 20.25 2.08
N THR A 401 16.43 19.22 2.80
CA THR A 401 17.49 19.29 3.82
C THR A 401 18.84 18.86 3.30
N LYS A 402 18.88 18.24 2.11
CA LYS A 402 20.11 17.89 1.42
C LYS A 402 20.89 19.17 1.04
N VAL A 403 22.13 19.28 1.49
CA VAL A 403 23.02 20.41 1.24
C VAL A 403 23.95 20.11 0.06
N GLY A 404 24.46 18.89 0.01
CA GLY A 404 25.40 18.47 -1.02
C GLY A 404 25.91 17.05 -0.78
N LYS A 405 26.94 16.69 -1.52
CA LYS A 405 27.62 15.39 -1.44
C LYS A 405 29.12 15.58 -1.51
N ILE A 406 29.85 14.88 -0.68
CA ILE A 406 31.30 14.79 -0.78
C ILE A 406 31.62 13.93 -2.00
N GLU A 407 32.31 14.52 -2.98
CA GLU A 407 32.70 13.85 -4.23
C GLU A 407 34.10 13.28 -4.15
N ASP A 408 35.02 14.01 -3.50
CA ASP A 408 36.40 13.59 -3.33
C ASP A 408 36.94 14.01 -1.97
N LYS A 409 37.85 13.20 -1.46
CA LYS A 409 38.52 13.42 -0.19
C LYS A 409 39.90 12.79 -0.21
N ASP A 410 40.93 13.61 0.02
CA ASP A 410 42.28 13.14 0.29
C ASP A 410 42.73 13.52 1.71
N ASP A 411 44.02 13.38 2.03
CA ASP A 411 44.55 13.65 3.36
C ASP A 411 44.54 15.15 3.73
N ASN A 412 44.43 16.04 2.75
CA ASN A 412 44.56 17.48 2.93
C ASN A 412 43.25 18.24 2.67
N GLU A 413 42.47 17.80 1.70
CA GLU A 413 41.33 18.56 1.17
C GLU A 413 40.07 17.67 1.03
N ILE A 414 38.94 18.33 1.06
CA ILE A 414 37.64 17.72 0.84
C ILE A 414 36.84 18.55 -0.20
N THR A 415 36.35 17.88 -1.20
CA THR A 415 35.55 18.49 -2.27
C THR A 415 34.10 18.14 -2.13
N ILE A 416 33.23 19.16 -2.09
CA ILE A 416 31.79 19.02 -1.91
C ILE A 416 31.08 19.57 -3.13
N ARG A 417 30.19 18.76 -3.72
CA ARG A 417 29.23 19.25 -4.71
C ARG A 417 27.94 19.65 -3.99
N HIS A 418 27.63 20.93 -4.03
CA HIS A 418 26.40 21.47 -3.47
C HIS A 418 25.18 21.13 -4.36
N VAL A 419 23.95 21.11 -3.78
CA VAL A 419 22.69 20.81 -4.49
C VAL A 419 22.40 21.77 -5.66
N ASN A 420 22.98 22.96 -5.70
CA ASN A 420 22.88 23.90 -6.83
C ASN A 420 23.84 23.57 -7.99
N GLY A 421 24.58 22.45 -7.91
CA GLY A 421 25.54 22.01 -8.92
C GLY A 421 26.94 22.62 -8.81
N LYS A 422 27.19 23.60 -7.92
CA LYS A 422 28.52 24.19 -7.70
C LYS A 422 29.34 23.25 -6.80
N THR A 423 30.65 23.16 -7.15
CA THR A 423 31.61 22.40 -6.35
C THR A 423 32.52 23.41 -5.60
N PHE A 424 32.85 23.09 -4.38
CA PHE A 424 33.83 23.84 -3.60
C PHE A 424 34.73 22.88 -2.82
N THR A 425 36.00 23.26 -2.68
CA THR A 425 37.02 22.51 -1.98
C THR A 425 37.49 23.29 -0.75
N MET A 426 37.70 22.58 0.35
CA MET A 426 38.25 23.18 1.58
C MET A 426 39.28 22.25 2.22
N PRO A 427 40.25 22.80 3.00
CA PRO A 427 41.13 21.99 3.82
C PRO A 427 40.36 21.08 4.80
N ILE A 428 40.82 19.85 4.98
CA ILE A 428 40.18 18.88 5.85
C ILE A 428 40.10 19.35 7.31
N GLU A 429 41.08 20.14 7.76
CA GLU A 429 41.08 20.73 9.11
C GLU A 429 39.92 21.71 9.33
N ASN A 430 39.44 22.36 8.29
CA ASN A 430 38.32 23.31 8.33
C ASN A 430 36.96 22.59 8.22
N PHE A 431 36.94 21.38 7.70
CA PHE A 431 35.71 20.63 7.47
C PHE A 431 34.94 20.34 8.76
N GLY A 432 35.66 19.96 9.84
CA GLY A 432 35.02 19.72 11.13
C GLY A 432 34.33 20.96 11.70
N LYS A 433 34.94 22.15 11.53
CA LYS A 433 34.35 23.43 11.91
C LYS A 433 33.13 23.74 11.03
N PHE A 434 33.24 23.58 9.73
CA PHE A 434 32.13 23.78 8.77
C PHE A 434 30.92 22.90 9.15
N VAL A 435 31.12 21.60 9.40
CA VAL A 435 30.06 20.66 9.78
C VAL A 435 29.37 21.10 11.07
N LYS A 436 30.13 21.58 12.05
CA LYS A 436 29.59 22.04 13.34
C LYS A 436 28.83 23.37 13.21
N ASP A 437 29.42 24.36 12.55
CA ASP A 437 28.86 25.71 12.40
C ASP A 437 27.59 25.73 11.54
N GLU A 438 27.55 24.85 10.52
CA GLU A 438 26.40 24.68 9.64
C GLU A 438 25.39 23.61 10.12
N GLU A 439 25.65 22.99 11.27
CA GLU A 439 24.80 21.92 11.83
C GLU A 439 24.51 20.82 10.79
N ILE A 440 25.56 20.18 10.26
CA ILE A 440 25.46 19.20 9.18
C ILE A 440 25.52 17.77 9.73
N GLY A 441 24.52 16.96 9.39
CA GLY A 441 24.55 15.50 9.48
C GLY A 441 25.16 14.91 8.21
N ILE A 442 26.05 13.93 8.34
CA ILE A 442 26.71 13.25 7.21
C ILE A 442 26.32 11.79 7.18
N SER A 443 25.76 11.32 6.07
CA SER A 443 25.43 9.92 5.85
C SER A 443 26.63 9.09 5.41
N ARG A 444 26.51 7.77 5.46
CA ARG A 444 27.54 6.85 4.93
C ARG A 444 27.63 6.83 3.38
N ALA A 445 26.70 7.47 2.70
CA ALA A 445 26.79 7.77 1.26
C ALA A 445 27.48 9.10 0.97
N ASN A 446 28.13 9.71 1.96
CA ASN A 446 28.80 11.00 1.87
C ASN A 446 27.84 12.18 1.52
N VAL A 447 26.55 12.05 1.80
CA VAL A 447 25.56 13.10 1.59
C VAL A 447 25.40 13.91 2.87
N LEU A 448 25.34 15.23 2.70
CA LEU A 448 25.25 16.21 3.77
C LEU A 448 23.81 16.72 3.92
N PHE A 449 23.30 16.72 5.15
CA PHE A 449 21.94 17.17 5.49
C PHE A 449 22.01 18.23 6.59
N THR A 450 21.34 19.36 6.39
CA THR A 450 21.25 20.39 7.45
C THR A 450 20.31 19.93 8.58
N GLN A 451 20.71 20.24 9.81
CA GLN A 451 19.91 20.02 11.01
C GLN A 451 19.19 21.30 11.48
N LYS A 452 19.46 22.46 10.85
CA LYS A 452 18.90 23.78 11.21
C LYS A 452 17.36 23.86 11.08
N ARG A 453 16.76 23.00 10.26
CA ARG A 453 15.31 22.92 10.08
C ARG A 453 14.88 21.48 9.86
N LYS A 454 13.77 21.06 10.42
CA LYS A 454 13.26 19.70 10.23
C LYS A 454 12.77 19.47 8.80
N GLY A 455 13.20 18.39 8.16
CA GLY A 455 12.74 17.97 6.85
C GLY A 455 11.30 17.43 6.87
N VAL A 456 10.62 17.47 5.71
CA VAL A 456 9.23 16.99 5.59
C VAL A 456 9.14 15.49 5.85
N MET A 457 10.04 14.69 5.29
CA MET A 457 10.01 13.24 5.49
C MET A 457 10.35 12.83 6.93
N PRO A 458 11.39 13.37 7.57
CA PRO A 458 11.64 13.16 9.00
C PRO A 458 10.49 13.62 9.90
N GLU A 459 9.79 14.71 9.55
CA GLU A 459 8.62 15.17 10.32
C GLU A 459 7.46 14.18 10.22
N ILE A 460 7.15 13.68 9.02
CA ILE A 460 6.13 12.65 8.83
C ILE A 460 6.50 11.38 9.58
N LEU A 461 7.75 10.91 9.45
CA LEU A 461 8.22 9.70 10.12
C LEU A 461 8.11 9.81 11.65
N ASP A 462 8.56 10.93 12.21
CA ASP A 462 8.54 11.17 13.66
C ASP A 462 7.12 11.21 14.22
N GLU A 463 6.20 11.90 13.51
CA GLU A 463 4.79 11.93 13.87
C GLU A 463 4.15 10.54 13.88
N TYR A 464 4.31 9.78 12.78
CA TYR A 464 3.73 8.44 12.68
C TYR A 464 4.42 7.42 13.59
N TYR A 465 5.73 7.56 13.82
CA TYR A 465 6.45 6.72 14.77
C TYR A 465 5.90 6.91 16.20
N ASN A 466 5.75 8.16 16.63
CA ASN A 466 5.20 8.49 17.95
C ASN A 466 3.74 8.01 18.10
N LYS A 467 2.90 8.22 17.08
CA LYS A 467 1.53 7.66 17.03
C LYS A 467 1.53 6.14 17.21
N ARG A 468 2.45 5.45 16.53
CA ARG A 468 2.58 3.98 16.66
C ARG A 468 2.94 3.57 18.08
N VAL A 469 3.88 4.27 18.73
CA VAL A 469 4.29 4.01 20.11
C VAL A 469 3.10 4.17 21.06
N GLU A 470 2.30 5.22 20.90
CA GLU A 470 1.09 5.45 21.69
C GLU A 470 0.04 4.35 21.49
N VAL A 471 -0.26 4.01 20.23
CA VAL A 471 -1.20 2.93 19.90
C VAL A 471 -0.75 1.61 20.51
N LYS A 472 0.55 1.27 20.43
CA LYS A 472 1.09 0.04 21.04
C LYS A 472 0.98 0.02 22.56
N LYS A 473 1.16 1.17 23.25
CA LYS A 473 0.96 1.26 24.70
C LYS A 473 -0.49 0.97 25.09
N ILE A 474 -1.45 1.56 24.38
CA ILE A 474 -2.88 1.33 24.61
C ILE A 474 -3.23 -0.13 24.32
N LEU A 475 -2.76 -0.66 23.19
CA LEU A 475 -2.99 -2.05 22.77
C LEU A 475 -2.47 -3.05 23.82
N THR A 476 -1.28 -2.84 24.35
CA THR A 476 -0.71 -3.70 25.40
C THR A 476 -1.58 -3.69 26.65
N LYS A 477 -2.03 -2.51 27.08
CA LYS A 477 -2.93 -2.38 28.24
C LYS A 477 -4.25 -3.14 28.03
N LEU A 478 -4.88 -2.96 26.86
CA LEU A 478 -6.15 -3.65 26.56
C LEU A 478 -5.97 -5.16 26.41
N LYS A 479 -4.83 -5.65 25.89
CA LYS A 479 -4.53 -7.09 25.84
C LYS A 479 -4.39 -7.70 27.23
N HIS A 480 -3.82 -6.99 28.20
CA HIS A 480 -3.80 -7.43 29.61
C HIS A 480 -5.22 -7.43 30.21
N GLU A 481 -5.99 -6.35 30.03
CA GLU A 481 -7.37 -6.27 30.50
C GLU A 481 -8.24 -7.39 29.90
N TYR A 482 -8.07 -7.70 28.63
CA TYR A 482 -8.78 -8.79 27.95
C TYR A 482 -8.37 -10.17 28.50
N ALA A 483 -7.10 -10.36 28.87
CA ALA A 483 -6.63 -11.61 29.48
C ALA A 483 -7.29 -11.85 30.86
N ASP A 484 -7.52 -10.77 31.62
CA ASP A 484 -8.16 -10.82 32.94
C ASP A 484 -9.69 -10.91 32.85
N ASN A 485 -10.30 -10.23 31.87
CA ASN A 485 -11.76 -10.17 31.67
C ASN A 485 -12.11 -10.07 30.18
N PRO A 486 -12.22 -11.20 29.47
CA PRO A 486 -12.51 -11.22 28.04
C PRO A 486 -13.94 -10.78 27.74
N THR A 487 -14.09 -9.69 26.96
CA THR A 487 -15.38 -9.21 26.45
C THR A 487 -15.32 -9.01 24.94
N PRO A 488 -16.45 -9.17 24.20
CA PRO A 488 -16.49 -8.92 22.77
C PRO A 488 -16.04 -7.50 22.39
N ASP A 489 -16.45 -6.48 23.14
CA ASP A 489 -16.10 -5.09 22.88
C ASP A 489 -14.59 -4.82 23.02
N LEU A 490 -13.95 -5.40 24.04
CA LEU A 490 -12.50 -5.32 24.20
C LEU A 490 -11.78 -6.01 23.03
N LYS A 491 -12.28 -7.16 22.58
CA LYS A 491 -11.71 -7.87 21.42
C LYS A 491 -11.76 -7.01 20.16
N VAL A 492 -12.92 -6.44 19.84
CA VAL A 492 -13.09 -5.54 18.70
C VAL A 492 -12.11 -4.37 18.76
N ARG A 493 -11.99 -3.74 19.93
CA ARG A 493 -11.09 -2.59 20.13
C ARG A 493 -9.61 -2.98 20.00
N ILE A 494 -9.21 -4.15 20.49
CA ILE A 494 -7.86 -4.70 20.31
C ILE A 494 -7.56 -4.89 18.83
N ASP A 495 -8.46 -5.54 18.08
CA ASP A 495 -8.28 -5.83 16.66
C ASP A 495 -8.17 -4.54 15.82
N GLN A 496 -8.95 -3.51 16.13
CA GLN A 496 -8.85 -2.18 15.50
C GLN A 496 -7.50 -1.51 15.76
N LEU A 497 -7.02 -1.51 17.00
CA LEU A 497 -5.72 -0.91 17.35
C LEU A 497 -4.55 -1.72 16.79
N ASP A 498 -4.68 -3.03 16.69
CA ASP A 498 -3.65 -3.87 16.08
C ASP A 498 -3.54 -3.60 14.57
N SER A 499 -4.68 -3.47 13.87
CA SER A 499 -4.73 -3.01 12.48
C SER A 499 -4.15 -1.60 12.30
N LYS A 500 -4.48 -0.67 13.20
CA LYS A 500 -3.96 0.71 13.17
C LYS A 500 -2.43 0.74 13.32
N GLN A 501 -1.85 0.01 14.29
CA GLN A 501 -0.40 -0.01 14.47
C GLN A 501 0.31 -0.70 13.30
N LEU A 502 -0.32 -1.71 12.69
CA LEU A 502 0.22 -2.38 11.49
C LEU A 502 0.21 -1.44 10.28
N CYS A 503 -0.88 -0.71 10.06
CA CYS A 503 -0.97 0.33 9.02
C CYS A 503 0.18 1.34 9.14
N ILE A 504 0.38 1.89 10.34
CA ILE A 504 1.45 2.85 10.60
C ILE A 504 2.82 2.21 10.32
N LYS A 505 3.05 0.96 10.75
CA LYS A 505 4.30 0.24 10.47
C LYS A 505 4.57 0.11 8.97
N ILE A 506 3.55 -0.27 8.19
CA ILE A 506 3.66 -0.41 6.74
C ILE A 506 3.95 0.94 6.09
N PHE A 507 3.25 1.99 6.51
CA PHE A 507 3.44 3.33 5.98
C PHE A 507 4.86 3.85 6.21
N ILE A 508 5.36 3.85 7.45
CA ILE A 508 6.71 4.37 7.76
C ILE A 508 7.81 3.56 7.08
N ASN A 509 7.65 2.24 6.96
CA ASN A 509 8.63 1.38 6.29
C ASN A 509 8.63 1.55 4.76
N SER A 510 7.51 1.99 4.16
CA SER A 510 7.42 2.23 2.72
C SER A 510 8.19 3.48 2.27
N ILE A 511 8.49 4.43 3.18
CA ILE A 511 9.13 5.70 2.84
C ILE A 511 10.57 5.48 2.32
N TYR A 512 11.30 4.48 2.84
CA TYR A 512 12.59 4.11 2.26
C TYR A 512 12.48 3.73 0.78
N GLY A 513 11.57 2.79 0.45
CA GLY A 513 11.35 2.35 -0.92
C GLY A 513 10.85 3.46 -1.85
N TYR A 514 10.17 4.47 -1.31
CA TYR A 514 9.76 5.64 -2.07
C TYR A 514 10.96 6.41 -2.64
N PHE A 515 12.01 6.65 -1.88
CA PHE A 515 13.17 7.42 -2.36
C PHE A 515 13.90 6.75 -3.53
N GLY A 516 14.03 5.42 -3.51
CA GLY A 516 14.67 4.64 -4.57
C GLY A 516 13.77 4.34 -5.77
N ASN A 517 12.49 4.75 -5.74
CA ASN A 517 11.57 4.48 -6.84
C ASN A 517 11.66 5.59 -7.90
N LYS A 518 11.96 5.21 -9.15
CA LYS A 518 12.06 6.13 -10.29
C LYS A 518 10.77 6.92 -10.59
N HIS A 519 9.62 6.41 -10.14
CA HIS A 519 8.32 7.06 -10.29
C HIS A 519 7.93 7.93 -9.09
N ALA A 520 8.78 8.00 -8.05
CA ALA A 520 8.50 8.81 -6.88
C ALA A 520 8.67 10.32 -7.20
N PRO A 521 7.61 11.13 -7.11
CA PRO A 521 7.66 12.56 -7.46
C PRO A 521 8.63 13.38 -6.60
N PHE A 522 8.84 12.98 -5.35
CA PHE A 522 9.75 13.62 -4.39
C PHE A 522 10.89 12.66 -3.99
N GLY A 523 11.27 11.74 -4.90
CA GLY A 523 12.32 10.76 -4.67
C GLY A 523 13.73 11.34 -4.88
N ASP A 524 14.76 10.70 -4.27
CA ASP A 524 16.17 11.08 -4.38
C ASP A 524 17.06 9.84 -4.14
N ASP A 525 17.86 9.46 -5.14
CA ASP A 525 18.70 8.25 -5.09
C ASP A 525 19.85 8.37 -4.08
N ASP A 526 20.41 9.57 -3.89
CA ASP A 526 21.43 9.79 -2.87
C ASP A 526 20.86 9.60 -1.46
N ILE A 527 19.58 9.97 -1.24
CA ILE A 527 18.89 9.71 0.02
C ILE A 527 18.66 8.20 0.20
N ALA A 528 18.19 7.52 -0.84
CA ALA A 528 18.00 6.06 -0.79
C ALA A 528 19.30 5.33 -0.43
N ALA A 529 20.41 5.68 -1.08
CA ALA A 529 21.74 5.16 -0.76
C ALA A 529 22.19 5.54 0.66
N SER A 530 21.89 6.77 1.10
CA SER A 530 22.23 7.24 2.46
C SER A 530 21.54 6.40 3.54
N ILE A 531 20.28 6.05 3.35
CA ILE A 531 19.50 5.25 4.31
C ILE A 531 20.12 3.86 4.45
N THR A 532 20.33 3.16 3.34
CA THR A 532 20.83 1.78 3.36
C THR A 532 22.27 1.69 3.87
N LEU A 533 23.18 2.51 3.34
CA LEU A 533 24.58 2.48 3.76
C LEU A 533 24.77 2.91 5.23
N THR A 534 23.97 3.86 5.72
CA THR A 534 24.01 4.23 7.14
C THR A 534 23.41 3.12 8.02
N GLY A 535 22.30 2.50 7.61
CA GLY A 535 21.74 1.34 8.29
C GLY A 535 22.73 0.17 8.36
N GLN A 536 23.40 -0.15 7.24
CA GLN A 536 24.49 -1.15 7.23
C GLN A 536 25.60 -0.82 8.25
N ALA A 537 26.01 0.46 8.31
CA ALA A 537 27.05 0.89 9.23
C ALA A 537 26.60 0.74 10.69
N VAL A 538 25.35 1.05 11.01
CA VAL A 538 24.79 0.87 12.37
C VAL A 538 24.89 -0.60 12.78
N ILE A 539 24.42 -1.54 11.96
CA ILE A 539 24.46 -2.98 12.28
C ILE A 539 25.91 -3.49 12.42
N LYS A 540 26.79 -3.13 11.48
CA LYS A 540 28.21 -3.52 11.56
C LYS A 540 28.89 -2.97 12.80
N THR A 541 28.65 -1.71 13.14
CA THR A 541 29.21 -1.10 14.36
C THR A 541 28.64 -1.77 15.62
N SER A 542 27.34 -2.11 15.64
CA SER A 542 26.72 -2.83 16.75
C SER A 542 27.38 -4.20 16.98
N ASN A 543 27.72 -4.92 15.90
CA ASN A 543 28.43 -6.20 16.01
C ASN A 543 29.84 -6.04 16.58
N GLU A 544 30.58 -5.01 16.14
CA GLU A 544 31.93 -4.76 16.69
C GLU A 544 31.88 -4.33 18.16
N LEU A 545 30.94 -3.48 18.56
CA LEU A 545 30.71 -3.11 19.96
C LEU A 545 30.32 -4.31 20.81
N LEU A 546 29.57 -5.25 20.28
CA LEU A 546 29.23 -6.49 20.96
C LEU A 546 30.49 -7.34 21.21
N LYS A 547 31.34 -7.52 20.20
CA LYS A 547 32.60 -8.26 20.34
C LYS A 547 33.52 -7.61 21.41
N GLN A 548 33.62 -6.28 21.36
CA GLN A 548 34.34 -5.52 22.37
C GLN A 548 33.77 -5.75 23.79
N TYR A 549 32.43 -5.70 23.92
CA TYR A 549 31.76 -5.95 25.19
C TYR A 549 32.04 -7.38 25.72
N ILE A 550 32.01 -8.39 24.84
CA ILE A 550 32.36 -9.79 25.22
C ILE A 550 33.80 -9.87 25.69
N THR A 551 34.75 -9.24 25.02
CA THR A 551 36.16 -9.18 25.44
C THR A 551 36.32 -8.52 26.82
N GLU A 552 35.73 -7.34 27.01
CA GLU A 552 35.89 -6.53 28.23
C GLU A 552 35.18 -7.11 29.46
N ARG A 553 34.01 -7.75 29.27
CA ARG A 553 33.15 -8.20 30.38
C ARG A 553 33.23 -9.69 30.65
N VAL A 554 33.49 -10.49 29.62
CA VAL A 554 33.54 -11.96 29.72
C VAL A 554 34.97 -12.48 29.69
N GLY A 555 35.94 -11.66 29.24
CA GLY A 555 37.34 -12.03 29.17
C GLY A 555 37.70 -12.96 28.00
N ILE A 556 36.85 -12.97 26.95
CA ILE A 556 37.11 -13.72 25.72
C ILE A 556 37.81 -12.79 24.73
N ASP A 557 39.06 -13.11 24.38
CA ASP A 557 39.89 -12.38 23.41
C ASP A 557 40.27 -13.21 22.17
N ASP A 558 39.80 -14.45 22.08
CA ASP A 558 39.96 -15.31 20.90
C ASP A 558 39.14 -14.76 19.73
N GLU A 559 39.83 -14.23 18.72
CA GLU A 559 39.22 -13.58 17.55
C GLU A 559 38.24 -14.50 16.83
N LYS A 560 38.51 -15.81 16.74
CA LYS A 560 37.61 -16.77 16.11
C LYS A 560 36.33 -16.93 16.91
N LYS A 561 36.40 -17.05 18.22
CA LYS A 561 35.21 -17.15 19.09
C LYS A 561 34.38 -15.89 19.05
N LEU A 562 35.02 -14.71 18.99
CA LEU A 562 34.33 -13.43 18.87
C LEU A 562 33.62 -13.31 17.52
N ASN A 563 34.26 -13.73 16.42
CA ASN A 563 33.63 -13.73 15.10
C ASN A 563 32.47 -14.74 15.00
N ASP A 564 32.63 -15.93 15.57
CA ASP A 564 31.63 -16.98 15.64
C ASP A 564 30.45 -16.61 16.58
N SER A 565 30.60 -15.56 17.41
CA SER A 565 29.50 -15.05 18.24
C SER A 565 28.40 -14.36 17.41
N VAL A 566 28.73 -13.77 16.27
CA VAL A 566 27.73 -13.18 15.36
C VAL A 566 27.41 -14.21 14.28
N ILE A 567 26.28 -14.90 14.44
CA ILE A 567 25.88 -16.02 13.58
C ILE A 567 25.33 -15.55 12.23
N TYR A 568 24.50 -14.51 12.25
CA TYR A 568 23.78 -14.03 11.08
C TYR A 568 23.28 -12.60 11.29
N ASN A 569 23.17 -11.86 10.19
CA ASN A 569 22.53 -10.55 10.17
C ASN A 569 21.55 -10.47 9.02
N ASP A 570 20.42 -9.85 9.25
CA ASP A 570 19.47 -9.51 8.20
C ASP A 570 18.91 -8.11 8.42
N THR A 571 19.32 -7.19 7.59
CA THR A 571 18.84 -5.79 7.48
C THR A 571 18.96 -5.01 8.80
N ASP A 572 18.13 -5.30 9.79
CA ASP A 572 18.01 -4.62 11.09
C ASP A 572 18.17 -5.57 12.28
N SER A 573 18.40 -6.86 12.04
CA SER A 573 18.57 -7.85 13.08
C SER A 573 19.96 -8.48 13.11
N SER A 574 20.41 -8.84 14.32
CA SER A 574 21.63 -9.61 14.58
C SER A 574 21.31 -10.82 15.43
N TYR A 575 21.72 -11.99 14.97
CA TYR A 575 21.61 -13.27 15.69
C TYR A 575 22.96 -13.61 16.31
N ILE A 576 22.98 -13.79 17.62
CA ILE A 576 24.20 -13.88 18.42
C ILE A 576 24.19 -15.18 19.21
N SER A 577 25.27 -15.98 19.12
CA SER A 577 25.48 -17.11 19.99
C SER A 577 26.10 -16.65 21.32
N ILE A 578 25.43 -16.97 22.41
CA ILE A 578 25.97 -16.76 23.77
C ILE A 578 26.65 -18.02 24.34
N LYS A 579 26.81 -19.05 23.52
CA LYS A 579 27.43 -20.32 23.93
C LYS A 579 28.78 -20.09 24.62
N HIS A 580 29.66 -19.29 24.03
CA HIS A 580 30.97 -19.00 24.59
C HIS A 580 30.93 -18.21 25.91
N ILE A 581 29.79 -17.51 26.16
CA ILE A 581 29.56 -16.79 27.42
C ILE A 581 29.10 -17.76 28.52
N ILE A 582 28.29 -18.76 28.15
CA ILE A 582 27.76 -19.77 29.08
C ILE A 582 28.83 -20.78 29.47
N ASP A 583 29.70 -21.15 28.53
CA ASP A 583 30.75 -22.15 28.71
C ASP A 583 31.99 -21.62 29.52
N ASN A 584 32.07 -20.31 29.73
CA ASN A 584 33.09 -19.64 30.58
C ASN A 584 32.53 -19.34 31.98
#